data_3fc101af860b61f8ae0aefeb699b4bfe
#
_entry.id   3fc101af860b61f8ae0aefeb699b4bfe
#
_cell.length_a   1.000
_cell.length_b   1.000
_cell.length_c   1.000
_cell.angle_alpha   90.00
_cell.angle_beta   90.00
_cell.angle_gamma   90.00
#
_symmetry.space_group_name_H-M   'P 1'
#
loop_
_entity.id
_entity.type
_entity.pdbx_description
1 polymer ?
#
loop_
_entity_poly.entity_id
_entity_poly.type
_entity_poly.pdbx_seq_one_letter_code
_entity_poly.pdbx_strand_id
1 'polypeptide(L)'
;MVPRLSLPLRELRSLSGAQNVKLLNNLPIAMKLVLLVSITLLGLVGATVYAATMMQREMFAARTEQTHAIVDTARSMALEFQKQVQAGKLTKEQAIAEYAHRIRSMTYDNGSGYLFAYTMDGITVATPDASKIGSNQLDVETGGRKLARELRDGVAAKGNVSLRYEYMKPGTEELIRKMSYAVAIPGWNMFVGTGAYLDDINAKLWPVILGLAIATVAIAIGAGLVAWLIGRGITGPLGQLGARMQSLAEGELETAIPGVGRKDEIGAMAATVQVFKENAVRVRDLEQAEDAAQK
;
A
#
# COMPACT_ATOMS: atom_id res chain seq x y z
N MET A 1 -34.60 28.76 22.71
CA MET A 1 -33.59 29.09 23.70
C MET A 1 -32.93 27.78 24.14
N VAL A 2 -31.79 27.39 23.55
CA VAL A 2 -31.08 26.11 23.78
C VAL A 2 -29.84 26.46 24.59
N PRO A 3 -29.58 25.85 25.74
CA PRO A 3 -28.39 26.12 26.53
C PRO A 3 -27.15 25.49 25.86
N ARG A 4 -26.16 26.31 25.54
CA ARG A 4 -24.83 25.88 25.13
C ARG A 4 -24.09 25.33 26.36
N LEU A 5 -23.91 24.01 26.43
CA LEU A 5 -22.94 23.39 27.32
C LEU A 5 -21.52 23.65 26.74
N SER A 6 -20.86 24.65 27.25
CA SER A 6 -19.43 24.87 27.02
C SER A 6 -18.63 24.08 28.07
N LEU A 7 -18.21 22.87 27.72
CA LEU A 7 -17.19 22.15 28.49
C LEU A 7 -15.81 22.79 28.23
N PRO A 8 -15.02 23.08 29.24
CA PRO A 8 -13.70 23.70 29.05
C PRO A 8 -12.72 22.70 28.45
N LEU A 9 -12.32 22.92 27.21
CA LEU A 9 -11.31 22.15 26.45
C LEU A 9 -9.92 22.10 27.15
N ARG A 10 -9.75 22.71 28.29
CA ARG A 10 -8.51 22.75 29.09
C ARG A 10 -8.31 21.53 29.99
N GLU A 11 -9.38 20.86 30.41
CA GLU A 11 -9.26 19.69 31.30
C GLU A 11 -8.98 18.37 30.57
N LEU A 12 -9.34 18.24 29.31
CA LEU A 12 -9.05 17.03 28.51
C LEU A 12 -7.57 16.91 28.10
N ARG A 13 -6.80 18.00 28.22
CA ARG A 13 -5.37 18.01 27.84
C ARG A 13 -4.42 17.65 28.99
N SER A 14 -4.85 17.71 30.26
CA SER A 14 -3.98 17.46 31.40
C SER A 14 -3.96 16.01 31.92
N LEU A 15 -5.00 15.22 31.62
CA LEU A 15 -5.14 13.85 32.17
C LEU A 15 -4.52 12.75 31.29
N SER A 16 -4.31 12.99 29.99
CA SER A 16 -3.80 11.96 29.07
C SER A 16 -2.27 11.89 28.98
N GLY A 17 -1.58 13.02 29.03
CA GLY A 17 -0.13 13.08 28.82
C GLY A 17 0.70 12.58 30.02
N ALA A 18 0.33 12.95 31.23
CA ALA A 18 1.14 12.67 32.44
C ALA A 18 1.02 11.22 32.94
N GLN A 19 -0.12 10.55 32.71
CA GLN A 19 -0.31 9.15 33.12
C GLN A 19 0.39 8.18 32.15
N ASN A 20 0.37 8.47 30.85
CA ASN A 20 1.02 7.63 29.84
C ASN A 20 2.56 7.68 29.93
N VAL A 21 3.13 8.83 30.31
CA VAL A 21 4.57 8.97 30.55
C VAL A 21 5.01 8.15 31.78
N LYS A 22 4.20 8.09 32.83
CA LYS A 22 4.50 7.28 34.04
C LYS A 22 4.48 5.77 33.73
N LEU A 23 3.58 5.31 32.86
CA LEU A 23 3.56 3.91 32.41
C LEU A 23 4.83 3.54 31.66
N LEU A 24 5.28 4.38 30.73
CA LEU A 24 6.53 4.18 29.99
C LEU A 24 7.77 4.22 30.89
N ASN A 25 7.78 5.09 31.91
CA ASN A 25 8.93 5.20 32.82
C ASN A 25 9.15 3.95 33.67
N ASN A 26 8.09 3.23 34.01
CA ASN A 26 8.16 2.00 34.82
C ASN A 26 8.48 0.74 34.04
N LEU A 27 8.53 0.80 32.69
CA LEU A 27 8.89 -0.36 31.86
C LEU A 27 10.41 -0.62 31.92
N PRO A 28 10.83 -1.90 31.94
CA PRO A 28 12.24 -2.27 31.73
C PRO A 28 12.78 -1.70 30.43
N ILE A 29 14.07 -1.39 30.37
CA ILE A 29 14.74 -0.84 29.18
C ILE A 29 14.53 -1.76 27.97
N ALA A 30 14.64 -3.08 28.16
CA ALA A 30 14.40 -4.06 27.11
C ALA A 30 12.97 -3.91 26.49
N MET A 31 11.96 -3.70 27.33
CA MET A 31 10.58 -3.54 26.88
C MET A 31 10.35 -2.22 26.13
N LYS A 32 11.04 -1.14 26.55
CA LYS A 32 11.03 0.13 25.82
C LYS A 32 11.63 -0.01 24.42
N LEU A 33 12.73 -0.76 24.28
CA LEU A 33 13.35 -1.06 22.99
C LEU A 33 12.43 -1.90 22.08
N VAL A 34 11.81 -2.95 22.63
CA VAL A 34 10.84 -3.77 21.88
C VAL A 34 9.67 -2.93 21.42
N LEU A 35 9.13 -2.06 22.26
CA LEU A 35 8.01 -1.19 21.91
C LEU A 35 8.39 -0.20 20.80
N LEU A 36 9.56 0.40 20.88
CA LEU A 36 10.08 1.32 19.84
C LEU A 36 10.23 0.59 18.49
N VAL A 37 10.85 -0.59 18.49
CA VAL A 37 11.01 -1.40 17.27
C VAL A 37 9.63 -1.81 16.73
N SER A 38 8.69 -2.23 17.59
CA SER A 38 7.34 -2.62 17.17
C SER A 38 6.57 -1.47 16.53
N ILE A 39 6.62 -0.26 17.10
CA ILE A 39 5.98 0.93 16.52
C ILE A 39 6.60 1.26 15.16
N THR A 40 7.92 1.21 15.04
CA THR A 40 8.62 1.47 13.79
C THR A 40 8.23 0.46 12.70
N LEU A 41 8.14 -0.83 13.05
CA LEU A 41 7.72 -1.89 12.13
C LEU A 41 6.25 -1.73 11.71
N LEU A 42 5.36 -1.42 12.64
CA LEU A 42 3.96 -1.13 12.32
C LEU A 42 3.83 0.07 11.37
N GLY A 43 4.61 1.13 11.61
CA GLY A 43 4.66 2.28 10.70
C GLY A 43 5.15 1.90 9.30
N LEU A 44 6.18 1.06 9.22
CA LEU A 44 6.75 0.61 7.94
C LEU A 44 5.75 -0.28 7.15
N VAL A 45 5.09 -1.21 7.84
CA VAL A 45 4.02 -2.03 7.24
C VAL A 45 2.87 -1.14 6.76
N GLY A 46 2.43 -0.18 7.59
CA GLY A 46 1.40 0.78 7.22
C GLY A 46 1.78 1.61 5.97
N ALA A 47 3.01 2.10 5.92
CA ALA A 47 3.53 2.84 4.77
C ALA A 47 3.58 1.96 3.50
N THR A 48 3.99 0.70 3.62
CA THR A 48 4.02 -0.25 2.50
C THR A 48 2.61 -0.52 1.96
N VAL A 49 1.64 -0.76 2.84
CA VAL A 49 0.24 -0.97 2.44
C VAL A 49 -0.33 0.29 1.79
N TYR A 50 -0.06 1.46 2.35
CA TYR A 50 -0.48 2.74 1.78
C TYR A 50 0.11 2.96 0.39
N ALA A 51 1.42 2.75 0.22
CA ALA A 51 2.09 2.88 -1.08
C ALA A 51 1.52 1.91 -2.13
N ALA A 52 1.28 0.65 -1.77
CA ALA A 52 0.67 -0.35 -2.65
C ALA A 52 -0.75 0.04 -3.09
N THR A 53 -1.58 0.52 -2.15
CA THR A 53 -2.95 0.94 -2.46
C THR A 53 -2.98 2.21 -3.32
N MET A 54 -2.08 3.16 -3.06
CA MET A 54 -1.94 4.37 -3.87
C MET A 54 -1.51 4.03 -5.30
N MET A 55 -0.48 3.20 -5.45
CA MET A 55 0.01 2.76 -6.76
C MET A 55 -1.07 2.03 -7.56
N GLN A 56 -1.86 1.17 -6.90
CA GLN A 56 -2.98 0.49 -7.55
C GLN A 56 -4.04 1.50 -8.06
N ARG A 57 -4.37 2.51 -7.26
CA ARG A 57 -5.33 3.56 -7.66
C ARG A 57 -4.82 4.37 -8.86
N GLU A 58 -3.56 4.78 -8.84
CA GLU A 58 -2.93 5.52 -9.93
C GLU A 58 -2.88 4.72 -11.23
N MET A 59 -2.49 3.44 -11.17
CA MET A 59 -2.50 2.57 -12.34
C MET A 59 -3.90 2.38 -12.92
N PHE A 60 -4.92 2.28 -12.05
CA PHE A 60 -6.30 2.18 -12.46
C PHE A 60 -6.80 3.47 -13.11
N ALA A 61 -6.47 4.63 -12.53
CA ALA A 61 -6.81 5.94 -13.09
C ALA A 61 -6.13 6.14 -14.46
N ALA A 62 -4.85 5.84 -14.58
CA ALA A 62 -4.11 5.92 -15.82
C ALA A 62 -4.71 5.03 -16.93
N ARG A 63 -5.15 3.80 -16.58
CA ARG A 63 -5.84 2.92 -17.53
C ARG A 63 -7.19 3.49 -17.97
N THR A 64 -7.92 4.10 -17.04
CA THR A 64 -9.20 4.76 -17.37
C THR A 64 -8.97 5.90 -18.34
N GLU A 65 -8.01 6.76 -18.07
CA GLU A 65 -7.67 7.90 -18.92
C GLU A 65 -7.18 7.45 -20.31
N GLN A 66 -6.35 6.40 -20.37
CA GLN A 66 -5.91 5.80 -21.62
C GLN A 66 -7.10 5.33 -22.46
N THR A 67 -8.07 4.62 -21.86
CA THR A 67 -9.26 4.16 -22.58
C THR A 67 -10.11 5.32 -23.08
N HIS A 68 -10.27 6.38 -22.31
CA HIS A 68 -10.97 7.58 -22.73
C HIS A 68 -10.27 8.24 -23.91
N ALA A 69 -8.96 8.47 -23.85
CA ALA A 69 -8.19 9.09 -24.92
C ALA A 69 -8.27 8.31 -26.25
N ILE A 70 -8.21 6.98 -26.19
CA ILE A 70 -8.33 6.12 -27.37
C ILE A 70 -9.73 6.26 -28.00
N VAL A 71 -10.79 6.22 -27.18
CA VAL A 71 -12.17 6.33 -27.67
C VAL A 71 -12.46 7.74 -28.22
N ASP A 72 -11.97 8.78 -27.57
CA ASP A 72 -12.14 10.16 -28.02
C ASP A 72 -11.41 10.40 -29.36
N THR A 73 -10.23 9.77 -29.53
CA THR A 73 -9.51 9.77 -30.82
C THR A 73 -10.33 9.08 -31.91
N ALA A 74 -10.89 7.90 -31.61
CA ALA A 74 -11.74 7.17 -32.56
C ALA A 74 -13.03 7.95 -32.89
N ARG A 75 -13.65 8.60 -31.89
CA ARG A 75 -14.78 9.48 -32.10
C ARG A 75 -14.44 10.67 -32.98
N SER A 76 -13.30 11.31 -32.75
CA SER A 76 -12.83 12.45 -33.56
C SER A 76 -12.59 12.04 -35.00
N MET A 77 -12.09 10.83 -35.25
CA MET A 77 -11.96 10.26 -36.60
C MET A 77 -13.33 10.10 -37.26
N ALA A 78 -14.36 9.63 -36.54
CA ALA A 78 -15.71 9.52 -37.09
C ALA A 78 -16.28 10.90 -37.48
N LEU A 79 -16.06 11.93 -36.64
CA LEU A 79 -16.49 13.30 -36.93
C LEU A 79 -15.78 13.86 -38.17
N GLU A 80 -14.53 13.51 -38.41
CA GLU A 80 -13.81 13.92 -39.62
C GLU A 80 -14.40 13.25 -40.87
N PHE A 81 -14.76 11.96 -40.82
CA PHE A 81 -15.47 11.30 -41.91
C PHE A 81 -16.86 11.94 -42.14
N GLN A 82 -17.56 12.38 -41.12
CA GLN A 82 -18.83 13.09 -41.28
C GLN A 82 -18.66 14.41 -42.04
N LYS A 83 -17.56 15.16 -41.80
CA LYS A 83 -17.26 16.35 -42.59
C LYS A 83 -17.01 16.02 -44.07
N GLN A 84 -16.37 14.90 -44.38
CA GLN A 84 -16.17 14.45 -45.75
C GLN A 84 -17.50 14.11 -46.43
N VAL A 85 -18.45 13.52 -45.70
CA VAL A 85 -19.82 13.30 -46.20
C VAL A 85 -20.53 14.63 -46.46
N GLN A 86 -20.45 15.59 -45.53
CA GLN A 86 -21.04 16.92 -45.69
C GLN A 86 -20.44 17.67 -46.87
N ALA A 87 -19.15 17.47 -47.17
CA ALA A 87 -18.45 18.05 -48.30
C ALA A 87 -18.70 17.31 -49.62
N GLY A 88 -19.57 16.27 -49.63
CA GLY A 88 -19.91 15.48 -50.82
C GLY A 88 -18.76 14.59 -51.33
N LYS A 89 -17.71 14.38 -50.54
CA LYS A 89 -16.57 13.54 -50.93
C LYS A 89 -16.83 12.04 -50.78
N LEU A 90 -17.68 11.68 -49.84
CA LEU A 90 -18.06 10.31 -49.51
C LEU A 90 -19.58 10.22 -49.32
N THR A 91 -20.16 9.06 -49.56
CA THR A 91 -21.51 8.77 -49.04
C THR A 91 -21.38 8.39 -47.56
N LYS A 92 -22.50 8.43 -46.84
CA LYS A 92 -22.54 8.03 -45.43
C LYS A 92 -22.09 6.58 -45.25
N GLU A 93 -22.52 5.69 -46.10
CA GLU A 93 -22.18 4.25 -46.11
C GLU A 93 -20.69 4.04 -46.34
N GLN A 94 -20.09 4.77 -47.28
CA GLN A 94 -18.66 4.72 -47.58
C GLN A 94 -17.86 5.23 -46.37
N ALA A 95 -18.29 6.33 -45.76
CA ALA A 95 -17.64 6.90 -44.59
C ALA A 95 -17.66 5.97 -43.38
N ILE A 96 -18.80 5.30 -43.13
CA ILE A 96 -18.94 4.31 -42.06
C ILE A 96 -18.06 3.07 -42.34
N ALA A 97 -18.03 2.58 -43.58
CA ALA A 97 -17.24 1.42 -43.98
C ALA A 97 -15.73 1.71 -43.80
N GLU A 98 -15.26 2.86 -44.27
CA GLU A 98 -13.85 3.25 -44.13
C GLU A 98 -13.47 3.49 -42.67
N TYR A 99 -14.33 4.12 -41.88
CA TYR A 99 -14.16 4.28 -40.45
C TYR A 99 -14.05 2.92 -39.75
N ALA A 100 -14.98 2.01 -40.01
CA ALA A 100 -14.99 0.67 -39.45
C ALA A 100 -13.71 -0.11 -39.78
N HIS A 101 -13.25 -0.02 -41.04
CA HIS A 101 -12.01 -0.64 -41.48
C HIS A 101 -10.80 -0.11 -40.67
N ARG A 102 -10.69 1.19 -40.48
CA ARG A 102 -9.59 1.82 -39.74
C ARG A 102 -9.57 1.45 -38.26
N ILE A 103 -10.71 1.58 -37.54
CA ILE A 103 -10.75 1.30 -36.10
C ILE A 103 -10.55 -0.19 -35.81
N ARG A 104 -10.97 -1.10 -36.73
CA ARG A 104 -10.78 -2.54 -36.57
C ARG A 104 -9.30 -2.94 -36.56
N SER A 105 -8.45 -2.24 -37.30
CA SER A 105 -7.01 -2.49 -37.34
C SER A 105 -6.26 -1.86 -36.17
N MET A 106 -6.92 -0.97 -35.41
CA MET A 106 -6.29 -0.31 -34.26
C MET A 106 -6.31 -1.22 -33.03
N THR A 107 -5.15 -1.76 -32.73
CA THR A 107 -4.92 -2.56 -31.52
C THR A 107 -3.85 -1.93 -30.66
N TYR A 108 -3.86 -2.22 -29.37
CA TYR A 108 -2.87 -1.78 -28.41
C TYR A 108 -2.63 -2.86 -27.35
N ASP A 109 -1.75 -2.66 -26.40
CA ASP A 109 -1.41 -3.64 -25.35
C ASP A 109 -1.11 -5.04 -25.94
N ASN A 110 -0.21 -5.09 -26.93
CA ASN A 110 0.19 -6.32 -27.63
C ASN A 110 -1.01 -7.10 -28.24
N GLY A 111 -2.04 -6.37 -28.73
CA GLY A 111 -3.22 -6.95 -29.37
C GLY A 111 -4.37 -7.31 -28.42
N SER A 112 -4.19 -7.20 -27.11
CA SER A 112 -5.28 -7.45 -26.16
C SER A 112 -6.29 -6.30 -26.07
N GLY A 113 -5.84 -5.06 -26.29
CA GLY A 113 -6.68 -3.88 -26.41
C GLY A 113 -7.13 -3.65 -27.84
N TYR A 114 -8.39 -3.32 -28.03
CA TYR A 114 -8.99 -3.11 -29.35
C TYR A 114 -10.21 -2.20 -29.29
N LEU A 115 -10.52 -1.57 -30.41
CA LEU A 115 -11.72 -0.78 -30.59
C LEU A 115 -12.89 -1.65 -31.09
N PHE A 116 -14.08 -1.31 -30.66
CA PHE A 116 -15.33 -1.87 -31.17
C PHE A 116 -16.34 -0.74 -31.47
N ALA A 117 -17.20 -0.95 -32.43
CA ALA A 117 -18.31 -0.06 -32.74
C ALA A 117 -19.57 -0.84 -33.01
N TYR A 118 -20.69 -0.33 -32.51
CA TYR A 118 -22.02 -0.87 -32.69
C TYR A 118 -22.99 0.22 -33.11
N THR A 119 -24.03 -0.13 -33.86
CA THR A 119 -25.19 0.74 -33.98
C THR A 119 -26.00 0.77 -32.69
N MET A 120 -26.85 1.78 -32.50
CA MET A 120 -27.76 1.82 -31.35
C MET A 120 -28.79 0.68 -31.36
N ASP A 121 -29.00 0.04 -32.52
CA ASP A 121 -29.80 -1.18 -32.66
C ASP A 121 -29.03 -2.47 -32.35
N GLY A 122 -27.75 -2.35 -31.97
CA GLY A 122 -26.89 -3.44 -31.50
C GLY A 122 -26.16 -4.20 -32.61
N ILE A 123 -26.18 -3.73 -33.84
CA ILE A 123 -25.44 -4.36 -34.94
C ILE A 123 -23.96 -4.03 -34.80
N THR A 124 -23.11 -5.03 -34.85
CA THR A 124 -21.65 -4.89 -34.84
C THR A 124 -21.16 -4.26 -36.13
N VAL A 125 -20.53 -3.10 -36.04
CA VAL A 125 -19.93 -2.37 -37.17
C VAL A 125 -18.44 -2.64 -37.27
N ALA A 126 -17.76 -2.69 -36.12
CA ALA A 126 -16.34 -2.99 -36.07
C ALA A 126 -15.98 -3.75 -34.78
N THR A 127 -15.17 -4.78 -34.95
CA THR A 127 -14.54 -5.57 -33.88
C THR A 127 -13.39 -6.37 -34.47
N PRO A 128 -12.37 -6.81 -33.71
CA PRO A 128 -11.32 -7.69 -34.23
C PRO A 128 -11.85 -9.02 -34.79
N ASP A 129 -12.86 -9.56 -34.13
CA ASP A 129 -13.52 -10.79 -34.57
C ASP A 129 -14.46 -10.50 -35.77
N ALA A 130 -13.95 -10.72 -36.97
CA ALA A 130 -14.69 -10.47 -38.18
C ALA A 130 -16.02 -11.27 -38.31
N SER A 131 -16.13 -12.42 -37.62
CA SER A 131 -17.36 -13.25 -37.66
C SER A 131 -18.55 -12.57 -36.99
N LYS A 132 -18.33 -11.60 -36.14
CA LYS A 132 -19.37 -10.85 -35.43
C LYS A 132 -19.88 -9.63 -36.20
N ILE A 133 -19.17 -9.20 -37.23
CA ILE A 133 -19.58 -8.01 -38.04
C ILE A 133 -20.93 -8.28 -38.69
N GLY A 134 -21.86 -7.32 -38.55
CA GLY A 134 -23.23 -7.42 -39.06
C GLY A 134 -24.18 -8.20 -38.15
N SER A 135 -23.71 -8.89 -37.12
CA SER A 135 -24.57 -9.59 -36.17
C SER A 135 -25.09 -8.64 -35.05
N ASN A 136 -26.30 -8.93 -34.57
CA ASN A 136 -26.87 -8.21 -33.44
C ASN A 136 -26.35 -8.80 -32.13
N GLN A 137 -25.81 -7.95 -31.27
CA GLN A 137 -25.17 -8.34 -29.98
C GLN A 137 -25.99 -7.97 -28.74
N LEU A 138 -27.16 -7.31 -28.87
CA LEU A 138 -27.93 -6.84 -27.73
C LEU A 138 -28.38 -7.94 -26.78
N ASP A 139 -28.66 -9.12 -27.32
CA ASP A 139 -29.14 -10.27 -26.55
C ASP A 139 -28.10 -11.35 -26.32
N VAL A 140 -26.87 -11.12 -26.79
CA VAL A 140 -25.75 -12.03 -26.55
C VAL A 140 -25.27 -11.86 -25.10
N GLU A 141 -25.25 -12.98 -24.40
CA GLU A 141 -24.78 -13.02 -22.99
C GLU A 141 -23.31 -13.42 -22.95
N THR A 142 -22.56 -12.69 -22.12
CA THR A 142 -21.18 -13.02 -21.76
C THR A 142 -21.03 -12.86 -20.26
N GLY A 143 -20.62 -13.92 -19.57
CA GLY A 143 -20.52 -13.90 -18.09
C GLY A 143 -21.87 -13.59 -17.41
N GLY A 144 -22.99 -14.04 -17.97
CA GLY A 144 -24.34 -13.80 -17.46
C GLY A 144 -24.88 -12.37 -17.67
N ARG A 145 -24.20 -11.55 -18.49
CA ARG A 145 -24.60 -10.15 -18.78
C ARG A 145 -24.75 -9.89 -20.28
N LYS A 146 -25.72 -9.06 -20.65
CA LYS A 146 -25.93 -8.56 -22.01
C LYS A 146 -25.11 -7.28 -22.22
N LEU A 147 -23.80 -7.43 -22.37
CA LEU A 147 -22.84 -6.33 -22.32
C LEU A 147 -23.08 -5.27 -23.40
N ALA A 148 -23.39 -5.68 -24.63
CA ALA A 148 -23.69 -4.74 -25.71
C ALA A 148 -24.94 -3.90 -25.41
N ARG A 149 -25.95 -4.50 -24.79
CA ARG A 149 -27.17 -3.80 -24.34
C ARG A 149 -26.85 -2.79 -23.24
N GLU A 150 -26.08 -3.19 -22.22
CA GLU A 150 -25.70 -2.30 -21.13
C GLU A 150 -24.85 -1.10 -21.61
N LEU A 151 -23.93 -1.34 -22.54
CA LEU A 151 -23.15 -0.27 -23.19
C LEU A 151 -24.06 0.68 -23.97
N ARG A 152 -24.95 0.13 -24.83
CA ARG A 152 -25.92 0.91 -25.60
C ARG A 152 -26.81 1.78 -24.70
N ASP A 153 -27.39 1.18 -23.66
CA ASP A 153 -28.30 1.87 -22.76
C ASP A 153 -27.59 3.00 -21.99
N GLY A 154 -26.36 2.74 -21.54
CA GLY A 154 -25.55 3.78 -20.89
C GLY A 154 -25.19 4.91 -21.83
N VAL A 155 -24.78 4.62 -23.06
CA VAL A 155 -24.49 5.62 -24.09
C VAL A 155 -25.76 6.40 -24.48
N ALA A 156 -26.90 5.72 -24.63
CA ALA A 156 -28.18 6.37 -24.95
C ALA A 156 -28.61 7.36 -23.84
N ALA A 157 -28.40 7.00 -22.57
CA ALA A 157 -28.80 7.82 -21.43
C ALA A 157 -27.91 9.05 -21.19
N LYS A 158 -26.59 8.93 -21.42
CA LYS A 158 -25.61 9.94 -20.98
C LYS A 158 -24.63 10.39 -22.07
N GLY A 159 -24.71 9.81 -23.27
CA GLY A 159 -23.75 10.03 -24.37
C GLY A 159 -22.45 9.23 -24.19
N ASN A 160 -22.18 8.68 -23.02
CA ASN A 160 -21.04 7.83 -22.71
C ASN A 160 -21.35 6.86 -21.58
N VAL A 161 -20.53 5.82 -21.46
CA VAL A 161 -20.63 4.84 -20.37
C VAL A 161 -19.28 4.20 -20.07
N SER A 162 -19.01 3.97 -18.80
CA SER A 162 -17.93 3.07 -18.34
C SER A 162 -18.53 1.86 -17.65
N LEU A 163 -18.12 0.65 -18.08
CA LEU A 163 -18.56 -0.61 -17.48
C LEU A 163 -17.36 -1.44 -17.03
N ARG A 164 -17.54 -2.16 -15.92
CA ARG A 164 -16.62 -3.20 -15.46
C ARG A 164 -17.32 -4.55 -15.50
N TYR A 165 -16.67 -5.52 -16.09
CA TYR A 165 -17.22 -6.86 -16.30
C TYR A 165 -16.11 -7.88 -16.53
N GLU A 166 -16.46 -9.14 -16.59
CA GLU A 166 -15.54 -10.21 -17.00
C GLU A 166 -15.75 -10.52 -18.47
N TYR A 167 -14.66 -10.62 -19.20
CA TYR A 167 -14.70 -10.90 -20.63
C TYR A 167 -13.51 -11.76 -21.05
N MET A 168 -13.74 -12.58 -22.06
CA MET A 168 -12.72 -13.45 -22.61
C MET A 168 -11.60 -12.62 -23.23
N LYS A 169 -10.37 -12.83 -22.80
CA LYS A 169 -9.22 -12.11 -23.33
C LYS A 169 -8.80 -12.72 -24.67
N PRO A 170 -8.53 -11.92 -25.71
CA PRO A 170 -8.07 -12.44 -26.99
C PRO A 170 -6.85 -13.36 -26.81
N GLY A 171 -6.92 -14.56 -27.42
CA GLY A 171 -5.86 -15.57 -27.33
C GLY A 171 -5.88 -16.42 -26.05
N THR A 172 -6.88 -16.28 -25.17
CA THR A 172 -7.11 -17.14 -24.01
C THR A 172 -8.57 -17.56 -23.90
N GLU A 173 -8.86 -18.61 -23.13
CA GLU A 173 -10.22 -19.04 -22.80
C GLU A 173 -10.66 -18.54 -21.41
N GLU A 174 -9.87 -17.68 -20.77
CA GLU A 174 -10.13 -17.19 -19.43
C GLU A 174 -11.01 -15.93 -19.43
N LEU A 175 -11.98 -15.90 -18.53
CA LEU A 175 -12.76 -14.70 -18.23
C LEU A 175 -11.93 -13.81 -17.29
N ILE A 176 -11.51 -12.66 -17.80
CA ILE A 176 -10.66 -11.71 -17.08
C ILE A 176 -11.44 -10.41 -16.89
N ARG A 177 -11.22 -9.76 -15.76
CA ARG A 177 -11.84 -8.45 -15.51
C ARG A 177 -11.39 -7.44 -16.55
N LYS A 178 -12.39 -6.83 -17.19
CA LYS A 178 -12.22 -5.82 -18.22
C LYS A 178 -12.97 -4.55 -17.81
N MET A 179 -12.38 -3.41 -18.08
CA MET A 179 -13.04 -2.13 -18.03
C MET A 179 -13.19 -1.60 -19.43
N SER A 180 -14.42 -1.25 -19.82
CA SER A 180 -14.68 -0.62 -21.10
C SER A 180 -15.24 0.77 -20.92
N TYR A 181 -14.90 1.64 -21.87
CA TYR A 181 -15.47 2.96 -22.04
C TYR A 181 -16.03 3.06 -23.46
N ALA A 182 -17.22 3.62 -23.61
CA ALA A 182 -17.86 3.82 -24.89
C ALA A 182 -18.55 5.21 -24.97
N VAL A 183 -18.56 5.80 -26.16
CA VAL A 183 -19.16 7.11 -26.41
C VAL A 183 -20.03 7.07 -27.68
N ALA A 184 -21.07 7.89 -27.70
CA ALA A 184 -21.89 8.08 -28.88
C ALA A 184 -21.10 8.76 -30.01
N ILE A 185 -21.37 8.32 -31.25
CA ILE A 185 -20.99 9.04 -32.47
C ILE A 185 -22.23 9.78 -32.97
N PRO A 186 -22.35 11.10 -32.72
CA PRO A 186 -23.50 11.87 -33.13
C PRO A 186 -23.72 11.79 -34.66
N GLY A 187 -24.95 11.73 -35.10
CA GLY A 187 -25.30 11.72 -36.54
C GLY A 187 -25.24 10.35 -37.24
N TRP A 188 -24.54 9.37 -36.65
CA TRP A 188 -24.47 8.02 -37.25
C TRP A 188 -25.34 6.97 -36.56
N ASN A 189 -26.01 7.31 -35.47
CA ASN A 189 -26.78 6.39 -34.62
C ASN A 189 -25.92 5.17 -34.17
N MET A 190 -24.67 5.45 -33.76
CA MET A 190 -23.66 4.48 -33.41
C MET A 190 -22.93 4.91 -32.14
N PHE A 191 -22.24 3.97 -31.54
CA PHE A 191 -21.25 4.23 -30.52
C PHE A 191 -19.96 3.48 -30.80
N VAL A 192 -18.86 4.04 -30.30
CA VAL A 192 -17.53 3.43 -30.34
C VAL A 192 -17.03 3.27 -28.93
N GLY A 193 -16.32 2.19 -28.68
CA GLY A 193 -15.74 1.93 -27.38
C GLY A 193 -14.45 1.11 -27.47
N THR A 194 -13.79 1.06 -26.35
CA THR A 194 -12.64 0.19 -26.13
C THR A 194 -12.68 -0.37 -24.73
N GLY A 195 -11.80 -1.32 -24.41
CA GLY A 195 -11.69 -1.85 -23.07
C GLY A 195 -10.30 -2.37 -22.77
N ALA A 196 -9.85 -2.11 -21.55
CA ALA A 196 -8.59 -2.58 -21.02
C ALA A 196 -8.82 -3.75 -20.05
N TYR A 197 -8.00 -4.78 -20.15
CA TYR A 197 -7.96 -5.87 -19.17
C TYR A 197 -7.18 -5.41 -17.93
N LEU A 198 -7.60 -5.90 -16.78
CA LEU A 198 -7.08 -5.44 -15.47
C LEU A 198 -6.10 -6.43 -14.82
N ASP A 199 -5.84 -7.56 -15.47
CA ASP A 199 -4.91 -8.59 -15.02
C ASP A 199 -3.45 -8.10 -15.04
N ASP A 200 -3.10 -7.30 -16.02
CA ASP A 200 -1.77 -6.73 -16.18
C ASP A 200 -1.42 -5.72 -15.07
N ILE A 201 -2.40 -5.07 -14.48
CA ILE A 201 -2.20 -4.20 -13.30
C ILE A 201 -1.67 -5.03 -12.14
N ASN A 202 -2.31 -6.15 -11.83
CA ASN A 202 -1.87 -7.03 -10.74
C ASN A 202 -0.50 -7.65 -11.05
N ALA A 203 -0.26 -8.07 -12.29
CA ALA A 203 1.03 -8.62 -12.71
C ALA A 203 2.18 -7.62 -12.54
N LYS A 204 1.96 -6.34 -12.81
CA LYS A 204 2.95 -5.26 -12.63
C LYS A 204 3.11 -4.84 -11.17
N LEU A 205 2.06 -4.90 -10.37
CA LEU A 205 2.11 -4.56 -8.95
C LEU A 205 2.82 -5.61 -8.11
N TRP A 206 2.66 -6.89 -8.42
CA TRP A 206 3.18 -7.99 -7.61
C TRP A 206 4.70 -7.93 -7.37
N PRO A 207 5.56 -7.70 -8.37
CA PRO A 207 7.00 -7.58 -8.12
C PRO A 207 7.35 -6.40 -7.21
N VAL A 208 6.62 -5.28 -7.30
CA VAL A 208 6.84 -4.10 -6.45
C VAL A 208 6.43 -4.39 -5.02
N ILE A 209 5.26 -4.99 -4.81
CA ILE A 209 4.78 -5.39 -3.48
C ILE A 209 5.73 -6.40 -2.85
N LEU A 210 6.20 -7.39 -3.61
CA LEU A 210 7.16 -8.38 -3.14
C LEU A 210 8.49 -7.72 -2.75
N GLY A 211 9.01 -6.80 -3.58
CA GLY A 211 10.23 -6.04 -3.28
C GLY A 211 10.10 -5.22 -2.00
N LEU A 212 8.98 -4.52 -1.80
CA LEU A 212 8.69 -3.77 -0.58
C LEU A 212 8.56 -4.69 0.64
N ALA A 213 7.92 -5.85 0.49
CA ALA A 213 7.79 -6.82 1.56
C ALA A 213 9.15 -7.38 1.99
N ILE A 214 10.01 -7.74 1.03
CA ILE A 214 11.38 -8.20 1.30
C ILE A 214 12.18 -7.13 2.02
N ALA A 215 12.13 -5.87 1.56
CA ALA A 215 12.81 -4.76 2.21
C ALA A 215 12.31 -4.55 3.65
N THR A 216 11.00 -4.61 3.87
CA THR A 216 10.38 -4.50 5.20
C THR A 216 10.89 -5.61 6.13
N VAL A 217 10.93 -6.86 5.67
CA VAL A 217 11.45 -8.00 6.44
C VAL A 217 12.95 -7.84 6.75
N ALA A 218 13.75 -7.40 5.79
CA ALA A 218 15.18 -7.15 6.00
C ALA A 218 15.43 -6.08 7.06
N ILE A 219 14.67 -4.97 7.01
CA ILE A 219 14.72 -3.90 8.02
C ILE A 219 14.28 -4.43 9.39
N ALA A 220 13.23 -5.26 9.44
CA ALA A 220 12.73 -5.86 10.67
C ALA A 220 13.79 -6.75 11.34
N ILE A 221 14.46 -7.59 10.55
CA ILE A 221 15.56 -8.47 11.04
C ILE A 221 16.72 -7.59 11.54
N GLY A 222 17.13 -6.58 10.78
CA GLY A 222 18.21 -5.66 11.18
C GLY A 222 17.89 -4.91 12.46
N ALA A 223 16.70 -4.33 12.57
CA ALA A 223 16.26 -3.63 13.79
C ALA A 223 16.15 -4.57 15.00
N GLY A 224 15.63 -5.79 14.79
CA GLY A 224 15.55 -6.80 15.83
C GLY A 224 16.94 -7.23 16.35
N LEU A 225 17.90 -7.43 15.42
CA LEU A 225 19.28 -7.75 15.77
C LEU A 225 19.94 -6.64 16.59
N VAL A 226 19.77 -5.37 16.15
CA VAL A 226 20.31 -4.21 16.87
C VAL A 226 19.67 -4.11 18.25
N ALA A 227 18.36 -4.24 18.38
CA ALA A 227 17.66 -4.23 19.65
C ALA A 227 18.13 -5.35 20.58
N TRP A 228 18.36 -6.55 20.05
CA TRP A 228 18.91 -7.69 20.81
C TRP A 228 20.34 -7.42 21.29
N LEU A 229 21.21 -6.88 20.43
CA LEU A 229 22.59 -6.51 20.80
C LEU A 229 22.62 -5.45 21.90
N ILE A 230 21.77 -4.40 21.79
CA ILE A 230 21.63 -3.37 22.82
C ILE A 230 21.11 -3.96 24.13
N GLY A 231 20.08 -4.80 24.05
CA GLY A 231 19.53 -5.50 25.21
C GLY A 231 20.58 -6.33 25.94
N ARG A 232 21.36 -7.10 25.20
CA ARG A 232 22.44 -7.93 25.75
C ARG A 232 23.64 -7.11 26.22
N GLY A 233 24.01 -6.04 25.52
CA GLY A 233 25.19 -5.23 25.82
C GLY A 233 24.98 -4.20 26.97
N ILE A 234 23.76 -3.73 27.17
CA ILE A 234 23.42 -2.67 28.12
C ILE A 234 22.53 -3.20 29.24
N THR A 235 21.36 -3.74 28.90
CA THR A 235 20.31 -4.06 29.90
C THR A 235 20.75 -5.19 30.84
N GLY A 236 21.41 -6.22 30.29
CA GLY A 236 21.92 -7.35 31.10
C GLY A 236 22.96 -6.89 32.13
N PRO A 237 24.06 -6.26 31.72
CA PRO A 237 25.10 -5.77 32.66
C PRO A 237 24.58 -4.76 33.67
N LEU A 238 23.71 -3.85 33.30
CA LEU A 238 23.10 -2.90 34.27
C LEU A 238 22.26 -3.60 35.33
N GLY A 239 21.49 -4.61 34.93
CA GLY A 239 20.71 -5.42 35.88
C GLY A 239 21.61 -6.20 36.84
N GLN A 240 22.72 -6.74 36.37
CA GLN A 240 23.71 -7.44 37.18
C GLN A 240 24.42 -6.47 38.17
N LEU A 241 24.79 -5.27 37.72
CA LEU A 241 25.37 -4.24 38.58
C LEU A 241 24.37 -3.80 39.65
N GLY A 242 23.10 -3.60 39.33
CA GLY A 242 22.05 -3.28 40.28
C GLY A 242 21.87 -4.36 41.35
N ALA A 243 21.81 -5.63 40.93
CA ALA A 243 21.72 -6.77 41.83
C ALA A 243 22.98 -6.84 42.76
N ARG A 244 24.16 -6.56 42.20
CA ARG A 244 25.40 -6.53 42.98
C ARG A 244 25.47 -5.39 44.00
N MET A 245 24.98 -4.21 43.67
CA MET A 245 24.86 -3.12 44.64
C MET A 245 23.96 -3.51 45.80
N GLN A 246 22.87 -4.22 45.54
CA GLN A 246 22.00 -4.72 46.59
C GLN A 246 22.68 -5.77 47.47
N SER A 247 23.36 -6.77 46.91
CA SER A 247 24.13 -7.76 47.66
C SER A 247 25.22 -7.13 48.50
N LEU A 248 25.92 -6.10 48.00
CA LEU A 248 26.88 -5.33 48.76
C LEU A 248 26.25 -4.62 49.96
N ALA A 249 25.05 -4.07 49.81
CA ALA A 249 24.33 -3.41 50.92
C ALA A 249 23.85 -4.44 51.96
N GLU A 250 23.67 -5.69 51.60
CA GLU A 250 23.33 -6.81 52.48
C GLU A 250 24.58 -7.47 53.13
N GLY A 251 25.79 -6.93 52.84
CA GLY A 251 27.04 -7.37 53.48
C GLY A 251 27.80 -8.47 52.74
N GLU A 252 27.37 -8.87 51.51
CA GLU A 252 28.08 -9.84 50.67
C GLU A 252 29.28 -9.20 49.96
N LEU A 253 30.41 -9.08 50.67
CA LEU A 253 31.59 -8.36 50.19
C LEU A 253 32.54 -9.23 49.31
N GLU A 254 32.41 -10.57 49.30
CA GLU A 254 33.38 -11.48 48.65
C GLU A 254 33.16 -11.57 47.12
N THR A 255 32.00 -11.25 46.62
CA THR A 255 31.61 -11.52 45.21
C THR A 255 32.21 -10.48 44.28
N ALA A 256 32.68 -10.89 43.11
CA ALA A 256 33.24 -10.02 42.07
C ALA A 256 32.18 -9.07 41.45
N ILE A 257 32.61 -7.87 41.10
CA ILE A 257 31.76 -6.89 40.42
C ILE A 257 31.78 -7.15 38.92
N PRO A 258 30.63 -7.44 38.26
CA PRO A 258 30.57 -7.71 36.84
C PRO A 258 30.83 -6.42 36.05
N GLY A 259 31.57 -6.54 34.93
CA GLY A 259 31.82 -5.40 34.04
C GLY A 259 33.05 -4.54 34.37
N VAL A 260 33.80 -4.82 35.45
CA VAL A 260 35.08 -4.17 35.69
C VAL A 260 36.05 -4.45 34.53
N GLY A 261 36.67 -3.40 33.98
CA GLY A 261 37.56 -3.48 32.82
C GLY A 261 36.89 -3.22 31.46
N ARG A 262 35.59 -3.06 31.38
CA ARG A 262 34.93 -2.53 30.18
C ARG A 262 35.35 -1.08 29.92
N LYS A 263 35.37 -0.69 28.63
CA LYS A 263 35.82 0.67 28.22
C LYS A 263 34.66 1.61 27.91
N ASP A 264 33.41 1.23 28.29
CA ASP A 264 32.20 2.02 28.10
C ASP A 264 31.65 2.54 29.42
N GLU A 265 30.51 3.21 29.38
CA GLU A 265 29.84 3.81 30.54
C GLU A 265 29.47 2.75 31.58
N ILE A 266 29.20 1.52 31.17
CA ILE A 266 28.94 0.39 32.09
C ILE A 266 30.22 0.01 32.84
N GLY A 267 31.36 0.08 32.16
CA GLY A 267 32.67 -0.13 32.81
C GLY A 267 33.00 0.95 33.86
N ALA A 268 32.70 2.21 33.57
CA ALA A 268 32.86 3.30 34.54
C ALA A 268 31.96 3.12 35.78
N MET A 269 30.71 2.69 35.59
CA MET A 269 29.82 2.34 36.70
C MET A 269 30.33 1.15 37.50
N ALA A 270 30.82 0.10 36.85
CA ALA A 270 31.38 -1.09 37.47
C ALA A 270 32.62 -0.71 38.35
N ALA A 271 33.49 0.16 37.81
CA ALA A 271 34.64 0.65 38.55
C ALA A 271 34.22 1.44 39.81
N THR A 272 33.19 2.28 39.72
CA THR A 272 32.65 2.99 40.88
C THR A 272 32.11 2.04 41.95
N VAL A 273 31.35 1.00 41.53
CA VAL A 273 30.83 -0.04 42.43
C VAL A 273 31.99 -0.81 43.08
N GLN A 274 33.09 -1.05 42.36
CA GLN A 274 34.28 -1.72 42.86
C GLN A 274 34.91 -0.89 43.98
N VAL A 275 35.04 0.44 43.86
CA VAL A 275 35.54 1.33 44.92
C VAL A 275 34.64 1.27 46.15
N PHE A 276 33.31 1.23 45.96
CA PHE A 276 32.38 1.04 47.08
C PHE A 276 32.62 -0.28 47.83
N LYS A 277 32.79 -1.37 47.10
CA LYS A 277 33.10 -2.67 47.66
C LYS A 277 34.40 -2.62 48.48
N GLU A 278 35.48 -2.04 47.93
CA GLU A 278 36.77 -1.94 48.57
C GLU A 278 36.69 -1.13 49.88
N ASN A 279 35.91 -0.04 49.90
CA ASN A 279 35.67 0.73 51.10
C ASN A 279 34.87 -0.05 52.15
N ALA A 280 33.83 -0.80 51.73
CA ALA A 280 33.04 -1.62 52.66
C ALA A 280 33.86 -2.76 53.27
N VAL A 281 34.74 -3.41 52.48
CA VAL A 281 35.69 -4.39 53.02
C VAL A 281 36.63 -3.76 54.07
N ARG A 282 37.17 -2.57 53.74
CA ARG A 282 38.08 -1.87 54.67
C ARG A 282 37.41 -1.50 56.00
N VAL A 283 36.14 -1.02 55.95
CA VAL A 283 35.37 -0.73 57.18
C VAL A 283 35.16 -1.99 58.00
N ARG A 284 34.74 -3.09 57.40
CA ARG A 284 34.55 -4.37 58.08
C ARG A 284 35.86 -4.86 58.75
N ASP A 285 36.99 -4.77 58.03
CA ASP A 285 38.29 -5.21 58.54
C ASP A 285 38.76 -4.34 59.70
N LEU A 286 38.48 -3.02 59.71
CA LEU A 286 38.75 -2.12 60.86
C LEU A 286 37.86 -2.47 62.04
N GLU A 287 36.56 -2.69 61.85
CA GLU A 287 35.65 -3.11 62.92
C GLU A 287 36.09 -4.43 63.58
N GLN A 288 36.48 -5.38 62.78
CA GLN A 288 37.02 -6.66 63.31
C GLN A 288 38.32 -6.51 64.05
N ALA A 289 39.20 -5.57 63.63
CA ALA A 289 40.47 -5.28 64.39
C ALA A 289 40.20 -4.58 65.70
N GLU A 290 39.21 -3.65 65.72
CA GLU A 290 38.81 -3.01 66.98
C GLU A 290 38.19 -3.98 67.97
N ASP A 291 37.30 -4.85 67.56
CA ASP A 291 36.70 -5.92 68.37
C ASP A 291 37.77 -6.91 68.93
N ALA A 292 38.81 -7.20 68.14
CA ALA A 292 39.89 -8.05 68.56
C ALA A 292 40.83 -7.39 69.55
N ALA A 293 40.97 -6.06 69.46
CA ALA A 293 41.82 -5.27 70.44
C ALA A 293 41.10 -4.99 71.77
N GLN A 294 39.78 -5.11 71.83
CA GLN A 294 39.01 -4.93 73.08
C GLN A 294 38.79 -6.24 73.85
N LYS A 295 39.16 -7.40 73.30
CA LYS A 295 39.14 -8.69 73.99
C LYS A 295 40.51 -9.03 74.56
#